data_659cca75b68713c0d7f2233d2fc9e65f
#
_entry.id   659cca75b68713c0d7f2233d2fc9e65f
#
_cell.length_a   1.000
_cell.length_b   1.000
_cell.length_c   1.000
_cell.angle_alpha   90.00
_cell.angle_beta   90.00
_cell.angle_gamma   90.00
#
_symmetry.space_group_name_H-M   'P 1'
#
loop_
_entity.id
_entity.type
_entity.pdbx_description
1 polymer ?
#
loop_
_entity_poly.entity_id
_entity_poly.type
_entity_poly.pdbx_seq_one_letter_code
_entity_poly.pdbx_strand_id
1 'polypeptide(L)'
;SDVYKRQGCVIGKHGFGFFPINNQNLRYPHIGIVIIEDNCEIGCGATIDRGSMSNTVIGKNTYLDNQIHIAHNVKIGQNSIIAGQVGIAGSSVIGNNVKIGGQAGISGHLKIGNNVEIGGGSGVIRDIPDNTKVMGYPAKNIREFLRNN
;
A
#
# COMPACT_ATOMS: atom_id res chain seq x y z
N SER A 1 11.64 -19.00 8.23
CA SER A 1 11.15 -17.66 7.89
C SER A 1 9.84 -17.43 8.60
N ASP A 2 9.83 -16.49 9.55
CA ASP A 2 8.66 -16.26 10.37
C ASP A 2 7.89 -15.05 9.83
N VAL A 3 6.63 -15.27 9.52
CA VAL A 3 5.67 -14.20 9.19
C VAL A 3 4.63 -14.17 10.31
N TYR A 4 4.55 -13.03 11.01
CA TYR A 4 3.57 -12.85 12.07
C TYR A 4 2.32 -12.15 11.54
N LYS A 5 1.20 -12.86 11.59
CA LYS A 5 -0.12 -12.33 11.22
C LYS A 5 -1.01 -12.31 12.45
N ARG A 6 -1.60 -11.17 12.75
CA ARG A 6 -2.51 -10.99 13.88
C ARG A 6 -3.95 -11.34 13.51
N GLN A 7 -4.83 -11.29 14.48
CA GLN A 7 -6.24 -11.68 14.33
C GLN A 7 -6.99 -10.80 13.33
N GLY A 8 -7.95 -11.41 12.63
CA GLY A 8 -8.81 -10.71 11.68
C GLY A 8 -8.15 -10.33 10.36
N CYS A 9 -6.91 -10.77 10.10
CA CYS A 9 -6.29 -10.56 8.79
C CYS A 9 -7.01 -11.39 7.72
N VAL A 10 -7.29 -10.76 6.59
CA VAL A 10 -7.83 -11.42 5.40
C VAL A 10 -6.83 -11.27 4.26
N ILE A 11 -6.23 -12.38 3.86
CA ILE A 11 -5.15 -12.39 2.86
C ILE A 11 -5.55 -13.25 1.67
N GLY A 12 -5.40 -12.72 0.46
CA GLY A 12 -5.60 -13.46 -0.77
C GLY A 12 -7.03 -13.49 -1.29
N LYS A 13 -7.94 -12.66 -0.76
CA LYS A 13 -9.26 -12.50 -1.36
C LYS A 13 -9.17 -11.77 -2.69
N HIS A 14 -10.22 -11.88 -3.52
CA HIS A 14 -10.33 -11.14 -4.76
C HIS A 14 -10.31 -9.64 -4.52
N GLY A 15 -9.53 -8.93 -5.32
CA GLY A 15 -9.45 -7.47 -5.26
C GLY A 15 -10.65 -6.76 -5.86
N PHE A 16 -10.62 -5.45 -5.79
CA PHE A 16 -11.69 -4.57 -6.29
C PHE A 16 -11.39 -4.18 -7.75
N GLY A 17 -11.77 -5.08 -8.67
CA GLY A 17 -11.53 -4.89 -10.10
C GLY A 17 -12.78 -5.21 -10.93
N PHE A 18 -13.26 -4.23 -11.69
CA PHE A 18 -14.50 -4.31 -12.45
C PHE A 18 -14.38 -3.63 -13.81
N PHE A 19 -15.13 -4.13 -14.78
CA PHE A 19 -15.40 -3.45 -16.04
C PHE A 19 -16.84 -2.95 -16.04
N PRO A 20 -17.08 -1.66 -16.20
CA PRO A 20 -18.43 -1.16 -16.45
C PRO A 20 -18.83 -1.47 -17.89
N ILE A 21 -19.78 -2.37 -18.07
CA ILE A 21 -20.34 -2.74 -19.38
C ILE A 21 -21.86 -2.68 -19.30
N ASN A 22 -22.50 -1.95 -20.20
CA ASN A 22 -23.96 -1.87 -20.31
C ASN A 22 -24.66 -1.60 -18.97
N ASN A 23 -24.20 -0.60 -18.22
CA ASN A 23 -24.71 -0.24 -16.89
C ASN A 23 -24.59 -1.34 -15.82
N GLN A 24 -23.73 -2.31 -16.03
CA GLN A 24 -23.40 -3.36 -15.07
C GLN A 24 -21.92 -3.38 -14.78
N ASN A 25 -21.57 -3.76 -13.56
CA ASN A 25 -20.18 -3.97 -13.17
C ASN A 25 -19.86 -5.47 -13.29
N LEU A 26 -19.02 -5.80 -14.25
CA LEU A 26 -18.49 -7.16 -14.37
C LEU A 26 -17.14 -7.25 -13.66
N ARG A 27 -17.07 -8.16 -12.69
CA ARG A 27 -15.81 -8.46 -12.02
C ARG A 27 -14.90 -9.25 -12.95
N TYR A 28 -13.68 -8.78 -13.17
CA TYR A 28 -12.68 -9.60 -13.85
C TYR A 28 -11.94 -10.53 -12.87
N PRO A 29 -11.48 -11.70 -13.35
CA PRO A 29 -10.84 -12.67 -12.50
C PRO A 29 -9.50 -12.17 -11.96
N HIS A 30 -9.21 -12.51 -10.71
CA HIS A 30 -7.93 -12.30 -10.07
C HIS A 30 -7.29 -13.67 -9.85
N ILE A 31 -6.29 -14.00 -10.65
CA ILE A 31 -5.61 -15.31 -10.66
C ILE A 31 -4.24 -15.28 -10.00
N GLY A 32 -3.70 -14.10 -9.73
CA GLY A 32 -2.46 -13.95 -8.99
C GLY A 32 -2.62 -14.34 -7.52
N ILE A 33 -1.54 -14.33 -6.79
CA ILE A 33 -1.48 -14.67 -5.37
C ILE A 33 -0.95 -13.50 -4.55
N VAL A 34 -0.93 -13.65 -3.23
CA VAL A 34 -0.20 -12.79 -2.30
C VAL A 34 1.10 -13.50 -1.91
N ILE A 35 2.21 -12.80 -2.02
CA ILE A 35 3.53 -13.25 -1.56
C ILE A 35 3.94 -12.35 -0.41
N ILE A 36 4.18 -12.94 0.75
CA ILE A 36 4.71 -12.26 1.92
C ILE A 36 6.08 -12.86 2.21
N GLU A 37 7.10 -12.04 2.07
CA GLU A 37 8.48 -12.47 2.27
C GLU A 37 8.82 -12.60 3.75
N ASP A 38 10.05 -13.00 4.03
CA ASP A 38 10.49 -13.33 5.38
C ASP A 38 10.47 -12.14 6.35
N ASN A 39 10.22 -12.44 7.60
CA ASN A 39 10.25 -11.49 8.73
C ASN A 39 9.26 -10.33 8.58
N CYS A 40 8.16 -10.52 7.89
CA CYS A 40 7.09 -9.54 7.85
C CYS A 40 6.19 -9.65 9.07
N GLU A 41 5.67 -8.52 9.52
CA GLU A 41 4.65 -8.45 10.56
C GLU A 41 3.39 -7.78 10.01
N ILE A 42 2.22 -8.38 10.26
CA ILE A 42 0.93 -7.90 9.76
C ILE A 42 -0.02 -7.75 10.93
N GLY A 43 -0.45 -6.51 11.16
CA GLY A 43 -1.32 -6.14 12.26
C GLY A 43 -2.75 -6.65 12.13
N CYS A 44 -3.53 -6.48 13.17
CA CYS A 44 -4.92 -6.95 13.26
C CYS A 44 -5.81 -6.28 12.21
N GLY A 45 -6.71 -7.06 11.62
CA GLY A 45 -7.71 -6.54 10.70
C GLY A 45 -7.15 -6.06 9.36
N ALA A 46 -5.89 -6.36 9.04
CA ALA A 46 -5.33 -6.03 7.74
C ALA A 46 -5.99 -6.85 6.62
N THR A 47 -6.16 -6.23 5.47
CA THR A 47 -6.69 -6.88 4.27
C THR A 47 -5.71 -6.74 3.14
N ILE A 48 -5.29 -7.88 2.56
CA ILE A 48 -4.33 -7.91 1.45
C ILE A 48 -4.94 -8.71 0.31
N ASP A 49 -5.27 -8.02 -0.76
CA ASP A 49 -5.92 -8.60 -1.92
C ASP A 49 -4.91 -9.34 -2.81
N ARG A 50 -5.35 -10.43 -3.40
CA ARG A 50 -4.56 -11.15 -4.40
C ARG A 50 -4.35 -10.33 -5.66
N GLY A 51 -3.31 -10.64 -6.40
CA GLY A 51 -3.08 -10.01 -7.69
C GLY A 51 -4.06 -10.47 -8.77
N SER A 52 -4.23 -9.66 -9.80
CA SER A 52 -4.99 -10.03 -10.99
C SER A 52 -4.15 -10.94 -11.91
N MET A 53 -3.39 -10.37 -12.82
CA MET A 53 -2.46 -11.12 -13.70
C MET A 53 -1.06 -11.29 -13.08
N SER A 54 -0.66 -10.39 -12.19
CA SER A 54 0.57 -10.48 -11.42
C SER A 54 0.26 -10.62 -9.93
N ASN A 55 1.26 -10.81 -9.10
CA ASN A 55 1.08 -11.03 -7.67
C ASN A 55 1.07 -9.73 -6.88
N THR A 56 0.42 -9.73 -5.72
CA THR A 56 0.63 -8.74 -4.66
C THR A 56 1.80 -9.20 -3.81
N VAL A 57 2.76 -8.33 -3.54
CA VAL A 57 4.01 -8.71 -2.86
C VAL A 57 4.31 -7.77 -1.69
N ILE A 58 4.58 -8.35 -0.53
CA ILE A 58 5.10 -7.65 0.65
C ILE A 58 6.56 -8.07 0.83
N GLY A 59 7.47 -7.14 0.67
CA GLY A 59 8.91 -7.38 0.74
C GLY A 59 9.39 -7.68 2.15
N LYS A 60 10.53 -8.34 2.22
CA LYS A 60 11.17 -8.82 3.44
C LYS A 60 11.26 -7.74 4.52
N ASN A 61 11.03 -8.13 5.77
CA ASN A 61 11.17 -7.28 6.94
C ASN A 61 10.29 -6.01 6.89
N THR A 62 9.14 -6.08 6.24
CA THR A 62 8.17 -4.99 6.18
C THR A 62 7.10 -5.20 7.24
N TYR A 63 6.82 -4.17 8.00
CA TYR A 63 5.88 -4.18 9.10
C TYR A 63 4.65 -3.33 8.78
N LEU A 64 3.50 -3.97 8.89
CA LEU A 64 2.18 -3.37 8.68
C LEU A 64 1.45 -3.33 10.02
N ASP A 65 1.03 -2.15 10.41
CA ASP A 65 0.20 -1.95 11.61
C ASP A 65 -1.26 -2.40 11.35
N ASN A 66 -2.16 -2.08 12.25
CA ASN A 66 -3.54 -2.56 12.20
C ASN A 66 -4.38 -1.89 11.11
N GLN A 67 -5.38 -2.62 10.61
CA GLN A 67 -6.40 -2.12 9.69
C GLN A 67 -5.85 -1.51 8.38
N ILE A 68 -4.74 -2.04 7.90
CA ILE A 68 -4.16 -1.60 6.63
C ILE A 68 -4.86 -2.33 5.49
N HIS A 69 -5.11 -1.61 4.40
CA HIS A 69 -5.59 -2.22 3.17
C HIS A 69 -4.54 -2.15 2.06
N ILE A 70 -4.16 -3.31 1.57
CA ILE A 70 -3.27 -3.47 0.41
C ILE A 70 -4.10 -4.06 -0.74
N ALA A 71 -4.34 -3.25 -1.76
CA ALA A 71 -5.12 -3.66 -2.90
C ALA A 71 -4.32 -4.58 -3.86
N HIS A 72 -5.02 -5.11 -4.85
CA HIS A 72 -4.46 -6.04 -5.82
C HIS A 72 -3.23 -5.49 -6.56
N ASN A 73 -2.27 -6.34 -6.84
CA ASN A 73 -1.05 -6.02 -7.62
C ASN A 73 -0.11 -4.99 -6.98
N VAL A 74 -0.32 -4.61 -5.73
CA VAL A 74 0.60 -3.74 -5.01
C VAL A 74 1.90 -4.48 -4.75
N LYS A 75 3.03 -3.79 -4.93
CA LYS A 75 4.37 -4.26 -4.59
C LYS A 75 4.92 -3.37 -3.50
N ILE A 76 5.27 -3.94 -2.36
CA ILE A 76 5.96 -3.22 -1.28
C ILE A 76 7.36 -3.78 -1.14
N GLY A 77 8.35 -2.91 -1.15
CA GLY A 77 9.75 -3.28 -0.99
C GLY A 77 10.11 -3.71 0.43
N GLN A 78 11.39 -3.87 0.67
CA GLN A 78 11.91 -4.36 1.95
C GLN A 78 12.00 -3.25 3.00
N ASN A 79 11.99 -3.64 4.27
CA ASN A 79 12.26 -2.77 5.42
C ASN A 79 11.32 -1.57 5.53
N SER A 80 10.11 -1.64 5.00
CA SER A 80 9.13 -0.58 5.07
C SER A 80 8.28 -0.69 6.33
N ILE A 81 7.82 0.44 6.83
CA ILE A 81 6.99 0.55 8.03
C ILE A 81 5.75 1.35 7.66
N ILE A 82 4.58 0.73 7.82
CA ILE A 82 3.29 1.30 7.42
C ILE A 82 2.39 1.34 8.64
N ALA A 83 2.01 2.53 9.06
CA ALA A 83 1.19 2.75 10.24
C ALA A 83 -0.29 2.44 9.98
N GLY A 84 -1.08 2.46 11.05
CA GLY A 84 -2.48 2.01 11.03
C GLY A 84 -3.39 2.74 10.06
N GLN A 85 -4.35 2.02 9.52
CA GLN A 85 -5.40 2.53 8.62
C GLN A 85 -4.89 3.13 7.31
N VAL A 86 -3.68 2.83 6.89
CA VAL A 86 -3.19 3.21 5.56
C VAL A 86 -3.88 2.37 4.50
N GLY A 87 -4.28 3.01 3.41
CA GLY A 87 -4.80 2.35 2.22
C GLY A 87 -3.87 2.54 1.03
N ILE A 88 -3.51 1.46 0.35
CA ILE A 88 -2.71 1.49 -0.86
C ILE A 88 -3.52 0.89 -2.00
N ALA A 89 -3.87 1.73 -2.97
CA ALA A 89 -4.69 1.33 -4.11
C ALA A 89 -3.92 0.47 -5.12
N GLY A 90 -4.67 -0.22 -5.97
CA GLY A 90 -4.14 -1.27 -6.85
C GLY A 90 -2.99 -0.84 -7.74
N SER A 91 -2.09 -1.77 -7.97
CA SER A 91 -0.94 -1.64 -8.89
C SER A 91 0.09 -0.58 -8.53
N SER A 92 0.02 -0.02 -7.33
CA SER A 92 1.05 0.89 -6.84
C SER A 92 2.29 0.13 -6.40
N VAL A 93 3.45 0.72 -6.62
CA VAL A 93 4.76 0.18 -6.25
C VAL A 93 5.37 1.06 -5.16
N ILE A 94 5.63 0.47 -4.01
CA ILE A 94 6.28 1.11 -2.88
C ILE A 94 7.72 0.59 -2.81
N GLY A 95 8.68 1.50 -2.75
CA GLY A 95 10.10 1.15 -2.70
C GLY A 95 10.55 0.54 -1.37
N ASN A 96 11.86 0.49 -1.17
CA ASN A 96 12.47 0.00 0.06
C ASN A 96 12.59 1.13 1.11
N ASN A 97 12.57 0.76 2.38
CA ASN A 97 12.76 1.69 3.51
C ASN A 97 11.77 2.84 3.50
N VAL A 98 10.53 2.59 3.11
CA VAL A 98 9.47 3.60 3.07
C VAL A 98 8.74 3.62 4.42
N LYS A 99 8.45 4.82 4.91
CA LYS A 99 7.65 5.03 6.11
C LYS A 99 6.37 5.75 5.75
N ILE A 100 5.23 5.18 6.12
CA ILE A 100 3.92 5.75 5.82
C ILE A 100 3.18 6.00 7.12
N GLY A 101 2.85 7.25 7.38
CA GLY A 101 2.09 7.67 8.56
C GLY A 101 0.63 7.19 8.51
N GLY A 102 0.03 7.04 9.68
CA GLY A 102 -1.33 6.50 9.81
C GLY A 102 -2.37 7.28 9.01
N GLN A 103 -3.38 6.58 8.53
CA GLN A 103 -4.49 7.12 7.74
C GLN A 103 -4.08 7.77 6.41
N ALA A 104 -2.86 7.59 5.94
CA ALA A 104 -2.48 8.03 4.60
C ALA A 104 -3.15 7.17 3.53
N GLY A 105 -3.52 7.79 2.42
CA GLY A 105 -4.08 7.11 1.26
C GLY A 105 -3.16 7.26 0.06
N ILE A 106 -2.91 6.17 -0.67
CA ILE A 106 -2.07 6.17 -1.86
C ILE A 106 -2.90 5.73 -3.05
N SER A 107 -3.00 6.60 -4.05
CA SER A 107 -3.73 6.32 -5.29
C SER A 107 -3.11 5.17 -6.08
N GLY A 108 -3.91 4.58 -6.96
CA GLY A 108 -3.48 3.46 -7.79
C GLY A 108 -2.44 3.82 -8.84
N HIS A 109 -1.68 2.82 -9.25
CA HIS A 109 -0.68 2.93 -10.34
C HIS A 109 0.43 3.96 -10.09
N LEU A 110 0.74 4.25 -8.83
CA LEU A 110 1.82 5.15 -8.47
C LEU A 110 3.12 4.40 -8.21
N LYS A 111 4.22 5.10 -8.39
CA LYS A 111 5.55 4.67 -8.00
C LYS A 111 6.06 5.55 -6.87
N ILE A 112 6.24 4.96 -5.71
CA ILE A 112 6.83 5.59 -4.52
C ILE A 112 8.27 5.09 -4.42
N GLY A 113 9.21 6.01 -4.44
CA GLY A 113 10.64 5.69 -4.43
C GLY A 113 11.14 5.09 -3.12
N ASN A 114 12.45 4.83 -3.07
CA ASN A 114 13.11 4.32 -1.88
C ASN A 114 13.33 5.45 -0.85
N ASN A 115 13.38 5.10 0.41
CA ASN A 115 13.66 6.04 1.52
C ASN A 115 12.68 7.23 1.55
N VAL A 116 11.44 7.00 1.18
CA VAL A 116 10.36 8.01 1.20
C VAL A 116 9.68 7.99 2.56
N GLU A 117 9.36 9.16 3.07
CA GLU A 117 8.53 9.32 4.25
C GLU A 117 7.23 10.05 3.88
N ILE A 118 6.09 9.47 4.24
CA ILE A 118 4.77 10.01 4.00
C ILE A 118 4.12 10.34 5.34
N GLY A 119 3.78 11.60 5.56
CA GLY A 119 3.15 12.03 6.80
C GLY A 119 1.74 11.46 6.98
N GLY A 120 1.30 11.34 8.22
CA GLY A 120 -0.03 10.84 8.55
C GLY A 120 -1.15 11.68 7.91
N GLY A 121 -2.25 11.04 7.53
CA GLY A 121 -3.39 11.68 6.88
C GLY A 121 -3.13 12.20 5.47
N SER A 122 -1.97 11.90 4.88
CA SER A 122 -1.63 12.39 3.55
C SER A 122 -2.41 11.68 2.45
N GLY A 123 -2.78 12.43 1.42
CA GLY A 123 -3.33 11.89 0.18
C GLY A 123 -2.29 11.95 -0.94
N VAL A 124 -1.73 10.81 -1.31
CA VAL A 124 -0.71 10.71 -2.35
C VAL A 124 -1.38 10.43 -3.69
N ILE A 125 -1.30 11.38 -4.62
CA ILE A 125 -1.92 11.28 -5.94
C ILE A 125 -0.91 11.31 -7.10
N ARG A 126 0.39 11.35 -6.79
CA ARG A 126 1.48 11.40 -7.78
C ARG A 126 2.64 10.54 -7.32
N ASP A 127 3.48 10.15 -8.27
CA ASP A 127 4.74 9.49 -7.98
C ASP A 127 5.61 10.32 -7.05
N ILE A 128 6.34 9.65 -6.19
CA ILE A 128 7.27 10.30 -5.25
C ILE A 128 8.68 9.77 -5.54
N PRO A 129 9.64 10.65 -5.86
CA PRO A 129 11.01 10.24 -6.09
C PRO A 129 11.69 9.77 -4.81
N ASP A 130 12.83 9.08 -4.96
CA ASP A 130 13.64 8.60 -3.85
C ASP A 130 14.01 9.71 -2.87
N ASN A 131 14.20 9.36 -1.61
CA ASN A 131 14.72 10.23 -0.55
C ASN A 131 13.87 11.49 -0.31
N THR A 132 12.56 11.40 -0.49
CA THR A 132 11.63 12.54 -0.39
C THR A 132 10.71 12.37 0.80
N LYS A 133 10.42 13.48 1.48
CA LYS A 133 9.40 13.57 2.52
C LYS A 133 8.22 14.38 2.02
N VAL A 134 7.01 13.84 2.18
CA VAL A 134 5.76 14.47 1.75
C VAL A 134 4.74 14.50 2.88
N MET A 135 3.83 15.47 2.82
CA MET A 135 2.71 15.60 3.75
C MET A 135 1.56 16.36 3.08
N GLY A 136 0.36 16.12 3.56
CA GLY A 136 -0.83 16.88 3.15
C GLY A 136 -1.71 16.16 2.13
N TYR A 137 -2.77 16.83 1.76
CA TYR A 137 -3.74 16.37 0.76
C TYR A 137 -4.00 17.48 -0.27
N PRO A 138 -3.59 17.36 -1.53
CA PRO A 138 -2.65 16.33 -2.01
C PRO A 138 -1.30 16.43 -1.31
N ALA A 139 -0.58 15.31 -1.21
CA ALA A 139 0.71 15.26 -0.54
C ALA A 139 1.75 16.11 -1.28
N LYS A 140 2.41 16.97 -0.55
CA LYS A 140 3.45 17.89 -1.02
C LYS A 140 4.76 17.62 -0.31
N ASN A 141 5.85 18.15 -0.85
CA ASN A 141 7.11 18.19 -0.12
C ASN A 141 6.91 18.84 1.25
N ILE A 142 7.49 18.29 2.29
CA ILE A 142 7.26 18.75 3.67
C ILE A 142 7.62 20.24 3.86
N ARG A 143 8.67 20.72 3.22
CA ARG A 143 9.06 22.15 3.29
C ARG A 143 8.01 23.05 2.63
N GLU A 144 7.43 22.60 1.53
CA GLU A 144 6.36 23.32 0.85
C GLU A 144 5.09 23.35 1.70
N PHE A 145 4.71 22.22 2.28
CA PHE A 145 3.55 22.11 3.16
C PHE A 145 3.64 23.06 4.36
N LEU A 146 4.78 23.05 5.06
CA LEU A 146 4.98 23.88 6.27
C LEU A 146 5.06 25.37 5.96
N ARG A 147 5.43 25.77 4.76
CA ARG A 147 5.50 27.17 4.35
C ARG A 147 4.14 27.75 4.01
N ASN A 148 3.20 26.93 3.57
CA ASN A 148 1.88 27.35 3.08
C ASN A 148 0.74 27.14 4.09
N ASN A 149 1.04 26.69 5.28
CA ASN A 149 0.19 26.58 6.45
C ASN A 149 0.78 27.36 7.62
#